data_eadb08165b945752b1bcd5d63c0b83fe
#
_entry.id   eadb08165b945752b1bcd5d63c0b83fe
#
_cell.length_a   1.000
_cell.length_b   1.000
_cell.length_c   1.000
_cell.angle_alpha   90.00
_cell.angle_beta   90.00
_cell.angle_gamma   90.00
#
_symmetry.space_group_name_H-M   'P 1'
#
loop_
_entity.id
_entity.type
_entity.pdbx_description
1 polymer ?
#
loop_
_entity_poly.entity_id
_entity_poly.type
_entity_poly.pdbx_seq_one_letter_code
_entity_poly.pdbx_strand_id
1 'polypeptide(L)'
;MSQPVLADDIVREAADRIRQAARIAAITHTAPDADAIGGLLGLTLALRSIGLEVTPVCSDEIPARFNALPGYADIVQSVPQPPDLLIVLDCGDRERIGKTATLPEWQPVPILNIDHHVTNTFFGEINWVDPDATATSEMVLALIDRLGIRLTPDIATHLLSGIVGDTLGFRTPHTTPRALECAMRLMSAGANLFETMDQQFNRRPFAVLCLWSKALDAMKLEPAVSPNHARILWTQVTQDARRACGRADWSNNGLANFLVSAEEADVSAVITEKDDDEIDVSLRAKRGFDVSGAAVMLGGGGHPLAAGATLKEPLETAVERVLSALRTIQRADA
;
A
#
# COMPACT_ATOMS: atom_id res chain seq x y z
N MET A 1 18.00 -4.97 -25.05
CA MET A 1 16.96 -5.90 -25.52
C MET A 1 17.32 -7.33 -25.09
N SER A 2 17.18 -7.69 -23.77
CA SER A 2 17.46 -9.05 -23.27
C SER A 2 16.75 -9.32 -21.93
N GLN A 3 15.51 -8.87 -21.74
CA GLN A 3 14.75 -9.08 -20.50
C GLN A 3 13.56 -10.07 -20.55
N PRO A 4 12.98 -10.49 -21.69
CA PRO A 4 11.82 -11.39 -21.65
C PRO A 4 12.14 -12.80 -21.15
N VAL A 5 13.36 -13.29 -21.39
CA VAL A 5 13.75 -14.68 -21.07
C VAL A 5 13.97 -14.87 -19.57
N LEU A 6 14.58 -13.88 -18.89
CA LEU A 6 14.82 -13.94 -17.45
C LEU A 6 13.52 -13.86 -16.62
N ALA A 7 12.55 -13.08 -17.08
CA ALA A 7 11.25 -12.98 -16.41
C ALA A 7 10.45 -14.30 -16.47
N ASP A 8 10.47 -15.02 -17.60
CA ASP A 8 9.77 -16.31 -17.73
C ASP A 8 10.44 -17.41 -16.89
N ASP A 9 11.75 -17.39 -16.75
CA ASP A 9 12.50 -18.37 -15.96
C ASP A 9 12.19 -18.24 -14.45
N ILE A 10 12.14 -17.03 -13.90
CA ILE A 10 11.83 -16.83 -12.46
C ILE A 10 10.38 -17.18 -12.17
N VAL A 11 9.43 -16.86 -13.05
CA VAL A 11 8.01 -17.24 -12.90
C VAL A 11 7.84 -18.75 -12.93
N ARG A 12 8.62 -19.45 -13.80
CA ARG A 12 8.63 -20.91 -13.85
C ARG A 12 9.18 -21.50 -12.55
N GLU A 13 10.31 -20.99 -12.05
CA GLU A 13 10.91 -21.42 -10.79
C GLU A 13 9.96 -21.23 -9.61
N ALA A 14 9.31 -20.06 -9.52
CA ALA A 14 8.29 -19.79 -8.53
C ALA A 14 7.13 -20.80 -8.58
N ALA A 15 6.61 -21.06 -9.79
CA ALA A 15 5.52 -22.02 -9.99
C ALA A 15 5.94 -23.45 -9.59
N ASP A 16 7.14 -23.87 -9.95
CA ASP A 16 7.66 -25.21 -9.63
C ASP A 16 7.90 -25.35 -8.12
N ARG A 17 8.38 -24.29 -7.44
CA ARG A 17 8.56 -24.28 -5.99
C ARG A 17 7.21 -24.39 -5.26
N ILE A 18 6.19 -23.68 -5.73
CA ILE A 18 4.83 -23.75 -5.19
C ILE A 18 4.26 -25.17 -5.32
N ARG A 19 4.41 -25.82 -6.48
CA ARG A 19 3.90 -27.20 -6.69
C ARG A 19 4.54 -28.24 -5.77
N GLN A 20 5.76 -28.00 -5.31
CA GLN A 20 6.51 -28.91 -4.43
C GLN A 20 6.18 -28.73 -2.94
N ALA A 21 5.55 -27.63 -2.55
CA ALA A 21 5.20 -27.35 -1.17
C ALA A 21 3.91 -28.06 -0.77
N ALA A 22 3.86 -28.67 0.41
CA ALA A 22 2.67 -29.28 0.97
C ALA A 22 1.85 -28.24 1.77
N ARG A 23 2.51 -27.41 2.57
CA ARG A 23 1.90 -26.34 3.38
C ARG A 23 2.55 -25.01 3.07
N ILE A 24 1.75 -24.06 2.66
CA ILE A 24 2.19 -22.72 2.26
C ILE A 24 1.63 -21.69 3.25
N ALA A 25 2.45 -20.76 3.70
CA ALA A 25 1.96 -19.52 4.26
C ALA A 25 2.18 -18.41 3.23
N ALA A 26 1.10 -17.73 2.81
CA ALA A 26 1.18 -16.51 2.04
C ALA A 26 1.11 -15.34 3.00
N ILE A 27 2.06 -14.42 2.95
CA ILE A 27 2.16 -13.30 3.89
C ILE A 27 2.39 -11.99 3.14
N THR A 28 1.89 -10.90 3.70
CA THR A 28 2.13 -9.55 3.19
C THR A 28 2.71 -8.64 4.27
N HIS A 29 2.99 -7.38 3.92
CA HIS A 29 3.62 -6.41 4.80
C HIS A 29 2.70 -5.90 5.92
N THR A 30 3.30 -5.35 6.98
CA THR A 30 2.62 -4.60 8.04
C THR A 30 1.98 -3.33 7.48
N ALA A 31 0.87 -2.86 8.09
CA ALA A 31 0.04 -1.77 7.59
C ALA A 31 -0.44 -2.01 6.14
N PRO A 32 -1.15 -3.13 5.89
CA PRO A 32 -1.44 -3.60 4.53
C PRO A 32 -2.38 -2.64 3.80
N ASP A 33 -2.13 -2.48 2.52
CA ASP A 33 -2.96 -1.72 1.60
C ASP A 33 -3.81 -2.63 0.69
N ALA A 34 -4.33 -2.09 -0.40
CA ALA A 34 -5.22 -2.83 -1.29
C ALA A 34 -4.47 -3.87 -2.14
N ASP A 35 -3.22 -3.60 -2.53
CA ASP A 35 -2.43 -4.55 -3.30
C ASP A 35 -1.94 -5.70 -2.43
N ALA A 36 -1.46 -5.39 -1.23
CA ALA A 36 -1.09 -6.36 -0.22
C ALA A 36 -2.21 -7.38 0.05
N ILE A 37 -3.42 -6.90 0.33
CA ILE A 37 -4.58 -7.76 0.64
C ILE A 37 -5.13 -8.43 -0.61
N GLY A 38 -5.20 -7.71 -1.74
CA GLY A 38 -5.67 -8.23 -3.02
C GLY A 38 -4.80 -9.38 -3.54
N GLY A 39 -3.48 -9.17 -3.56
CA GLY A 39 -2.51 -10.19 -3.93
C GLY A 39 -2.55 -11.39 -2.99
N LEU A 40 -2.60 -11.16 -1.68
CA LEU A 40 -2.66 -12.19 -0.64
C LEU A 40 -3.88 -13.10 -0.81
N LEU A 41 -5.09 -12.53 -0.85
CA LEU A 41 -6.33 -13.29 -0.96
C LEU A 41 -6.50 -13.91 -2.34
N GLY A 42 -6.16 -13.17 -3.40
CA GLY A 42 -6.22 -13.67 -4.77
C GLY A 42 -5.33 -14.90 -4.98
N LEU A 43 -4.08 -14.86 -4.51
CA LEU A 43 -3.17 -16.00 -4.56
C LEU A 43 -3.66 -17.15 -3.69
N THR A 44 -4.11 -16.88 -2.46
CA THR A 44 -4.61 -17.89 -1.54
C THR A 44 -5.76 -18.69 -2.15
N LEU A 45 -6.78 -18.01 -2.69
CA LEU A 45 -7.91 -18.67 -3.32
C LEU A 45 -7.51 -19.45 -4.57
N ALA A 46 -6.61 -18.90 -5.37
CA ALA A 46 -6.09 -19.56 -6.56
C ALA A 46 -5.38 -20.88 -6.22
N LEU A 47 -4.45 -20.86 -5.28
CA LEU A 47 -3.70 -22.06 -4.89
C LEU A 47 -4.59 -23.10 -4.20
N ARG A 48 -5.52 -22.67 -3.35
CA ARG A 48 -6.52 -23.57 -2.74
C ARG A 48 -7.41 -24.25 -3.79
N SER A 49 -7.72 -23.58 -4.90
CA SER A 49 -8.54 -24.15 -5.97
C SER A 49 -7.92 -25.36 -6.68
N ILE A 50 -6.60 -25.50 -6.58
CA ILE A 50 -5.84 -26.66 -7.11
C ILE A 50 -5.42 -27.64 -6.03
N GLY A 51 -5.98 -27.51 -4.80
CA GLY A 51 -5.81 -28.47 -3.70
C GLY A 51 -4.60 -28.23 -2.81
N LEU A 52 -3.92 -27.10 -2.91
CA LEU A 52 -2.80 -26.75 -2.02
C LEU A 52 -3.32 -26.21 -0.68
N GLU A 53 -2.63 -26.58 0.40
CA GLU A 53 -2.90 -26.03 1.74
C GLU A 53 -2.21 -24.67 1.88
N VAL A 54 -3.00 -23.59 1.91
CA VAL A 54 -2.49 -22.22 1.98
C VAL A 54 -3.16 -21.46 3.12
N THR A 55 -2.34 -20.86 3.97
CA THR A 55 -2.81 -19.97 5.05
C THR A 55 -2.41 -18.53 4.73
N PRO A 56 -3.37 -17.60 4.56
CA PRO A 56 -3.07 -16.19 4.40
C PRO A 56 -2.72 -15.56 5.75
N VAL A 57 -1.64 -14.78 5.78
CA VAL A 57 -1.09 -14.20 7.02
C VAL A 57 -0.88 -12.69 6.83
N CYS A 58 -1.31 -11.91 7.81
CA CYS A 58 -0.93 -10.51 7.96
C CYS A 58 -0.71 -10.22 9.44
N SER A 59 0.47 -9.73 9.81
CA SER A 59 0.82 -9.52 11.23
C SER A 59 0.05 -8.37 11.88
N ASP A 60 -0.44 -7.43 11.09
CA ASP A 60 -1.20 -6.27 11.56
C ASP A 60 -2.71 -6.47 11.39
N GLU A 61 -3.46 -5.62 12.08
CA GLU A 61 -4.90 -5.52 11.90
C GLU A 61 -5.22 -4.97 10.50
N ILE A 62 -6.12 -5.68 9.80
CA ILE A 62 -6.48 -5.34 8.44
C ILE A 62 -7.55 -4.24 8.46
N PRO A 63 -7.39 -3.17 7.69
CA PRO A 63 -8.37 -2.08 7.63
C PRO A 63 -9.79 -2.58 7.30
N ALA A 64 -10.78 -2.09 8.06
CA ALA A 64 -12.18 -2.53 7.96
C ALA A 64 -12.80 -2.39 6.55
N ARG A 65 -12.24 -1.53 5.69
CA ARG A 65 -12.68 -1.39 4.28
C ARG A 65 -12.54 -2.68 3.46
N PHE A 66 -11.71 -3.62 3.92
CA PHE A 66 -11.48 -4.92 3.25
C PHE A 66 -12.37 -6.05 3.77
N ASN A 67 -13.16 -5.82 4.83
CA ASN A 67 -14.00 -6.86 5.48
C ASN A 67 -15.00 -7.54 4.54
N ALA A 68 -15.39 -6.87 3.46
CA ALA A 68 -16.34 -7.42 2.49
C ALA A 68 -15.68 -8.32 1.43
N LEU A 69 -14.33 -8.43 1.43
CA LEU A 69 -13.63 -9.26 0.46
C LEU A 69 -13.79 -10.75 0.81
N PRO A 70 -14.10 -11.63 -0.16
CA PRO A 70 -14.18 -13.07 0.05
C PRO A 70 -12.88 -13.63 0.66
N GLY A 71 -12.97 -14.44 1.71
CA GLY A 71 -11.80 -15.01 2.39
C GLY A 71 -11.08 -14.08 3.38
N TYR A 72 -11.57 -12.85 3.58
CA TYR A 72 -11.02 -11.95 4.59
C TYR A 72 -10.94 -12.60 5.99
N ALA A 73 -11.96 -13.32 6.39
CA ALA A 73 -12.02 -13.98 7.70
C ALA A 73 -10.99 -15.13 7.87
N ASP A 74 -10.37 -15.58 6.78
CA ASP A 74 -9.34 -16.63 6.82
C ASP A 74 -7.95 -16.07 7.12
N ILE A 75 -7.76 -14.75 7.05
CA ILE A 75 -6.46 -14.13 7.33
C ILE A 75 -6.18 -14.24 8.83
N VAL A 76 -5.03 -14.80 9.15
CA VAL A 76 -4.55 -14.94 10.52
C VAL A 76 -3.34 -14.04 10.76
N GLN A 77 -3.09 -13.65 12.02
CA GLN A 77 -1.91 -12.84 12.37
C GLN A 77 -0.63 -13.67 12.48
N SER A 78 -0.75 -14.97 12.68
CA SER A 78 0.37 -15.91 12.74
C SER A 78 -0.12 -17.33 12.48
N VAL A 79 0.78 -18.23 12.07
CA VAL A 79 0.50 -19.66 12.00
C VAL A 79 1.23 -20.40 13.12
N PRO A 80 0.62 -21.46 13.69
CA PRO A 80 1.14 -22.16 14.86
C PRO A 80 2.36 -23.04 14.54
N GLN A 81 2.58 -23.37 13.28
CA GLN A 81 3.70 -24.21 12.82
C GLN A 81 4.32 -23.63 11.56
N PRO A 82 5.64 -23.76 11.38
CA PRO A 82 6.32 -23.32 10.17
C PRO A 82 5.76 -24.03 8.93
N PRO A 83 5.52 -23.29 7.82
CA PRO A 83 5.16 -23.89 6.54
C PRO A 83 6.38 -24.52 5.84
N ASP A 84 6.15 -25.21 4.73
CA ASP A 84 7.20 -25.73 3.87
C ASP A 84 7.71 -24.66 2.88
N LEU A 85 6.88 -23.64 2.65
CA LEU A 85 7.18 -22.47 1.81
C LEU A 85 6.49 -21.23 2.37
N LEU A 86 7.21 -20.13 2.48
CA LEU A 86 6.69 -18.81 2.75
C LEU A 86 6.65 -18.02 1.44
N ILE A 87 5.46 -17.62 1.01
CA ILE A 87 5.29 -16.70 -0.13
C ILE A 87 5.05 -15.31 0.44
N VAL A 88 5.99 -14.41 0.19
CA VAL A 88 5.91 -13.01 0.64
C VAL A 88 5.48 -12.15 -0.53
N LEU A 89 4.39 -11.41 -0.34
CA LEU A 89 3.76 -10.59 -1.37
C LEU A 89 3.86 -9.11 -1.01
N ASP A 90 4.20 -8.28 -1.99
CA ASP A 90 4.15 -6.84 -1.90
C ASP A 90 5.01 -6.28 -0.75
N CYS A 91 6.18 -6.86 -0.55
CA CYS A 91 7.04 -6.55 0.59
C CYS A 91 8.50 -6.42 0.15
N GLY A 92 9.02 -5.21 0.17
CA GLY A 92 10.39 -4.91 -0.26
C GLY A 92 11.47 -5.23 0.78
N ASP A 93 11.09 -5.48 2.04
CA ASP A 93 12.03 -5.72 3.13
C ASP A 93 11.50 -6.77 4.11
N ARG A 94 12.40 -7.61 4.63
CA ARG A 94 12.06 -8.67 5.58
C ARG A 94 11.47 -8.14 6.88
N GLU A 95 11.88 -6.98 7.35
CA GLU A 95 11.40 -6.40 8.60
C GLU A 95 9.89 -6.03 8.50
N ARG A 96 9.44 -5.67 7.31
CA ARG A 96 8.04 -5.33 7.05
C ARG A 96 7.08 -6.53 7.06
N ILE A 97 7.58 -7.77 7.03
CA ILE A 97 6.73 -8.97 7.17
C ILE A 97 6.11 -9.04 8.59
N GLY A 98 6.71 -8.32 9.56
CA GLY A 98 6.25 -8.30 10.94
C GLY A 98 6.81 -9.45 11.80
N LYS A 99 6.24 -9.62 12.98
CA LYS A 99 6.81 -10.48 14.04
C LYS A 99 6.89 -11.96 13.65
N THR A 100 6.00 -12.45 12.82
CA THR A 100 5.97 -13.87 12.44
C THR A 100 7.25 -14.31 11.73
N ALA A 101 7.78 -13.50 10.82
CA ALA A 101 8.99 -13.82 10.07
C ALA A 101 10.29 -13.74 10.90
N THR A 102 10.24 -13.17 12.11
CA THR A 102 11.38 -13.06 13.01
C THR A 102 11.48 -14.23 14.00
N LEU A 103 10.49 -15.12 14.04
CA LEU A 103 10.51 -16.29 14.90
C LEU A 103 11.65 -17.24 14.50
N PRO A 104 12.43 -17.79 15.47
CA PRO A 104 13.57 -18.67 15.17
C PRO A 104 13.21 -19.89 14.33
N GLU A 105 12.03 -20.47 14.55
CA GLU A 105 11.51 -21.63 13.83
C GLU A 105 11.18 -21.34 12.35
N TRP A 106 11.05 -20.08 11.96
CA TRP A 106 10.79 -19.66 10.59
C TRP A 106 12.07 -19.35 9.80
N GLN A 107 13.23 -19.27 10.48
CA GLN A 107 14.51 -18.97 9.83
C GLN A 107 14.90 -19.97 8.73
N PRO A 108 14.64 -21.28 8.87
CA PRO A 108 14.98 -22.27 7.84
C PRO A 108 13.93 -22.39 6.73
N VAL A 109 12.78 -21.70 6.84
CA VAL A 109 11.70 -21.80 5.83
C VAL A 109 12.14 -21.05 4.57
N PRO A 110 12.13 -21.71 3.39
CA PRO A 110 12.44 -21.03 2.13
C PRO A 110 11.39 -19.96 1.81
N ILE A 111 11.87 -18.82 1.30
CA ILE A 111 11.06 -17.66 0.98
C ILE A 111 11.02 -17.44 -0.52
N LEU A 112 9.81 -17.41 -1.09
CA LEU A 112 9.52 -16.84 -2.40
C LEU A 112 8.98 -15.42 -2.20
N ASN A 113 9.77 -14.41 -2.58
CA ASN A 113 9.34 -13.01 -2.55
C ASN A 113 8.84 -12.59 -3.93
N ILE A 114 7.62 -12.08 -4.00
CA ILE A 114 6.98 -11.52 -5.20
C ILE A 114 6.63 -10.07 -4.91
N ASP A 115 7.29 -9.14 -5.59
CA ASP A 115 7.21 -7.72 -5.24
C ASP A 115 7.48 -6.83 -6.45
N HIS A 116 6.95 -5.62 -6.44
CA HIS A 116 7.18 -4.62 -7.50
C HIS A 116 7.94 -3.38 -7.01
N HIS A 117 8.35 -3.33 -5.76
CA HIS A 117 9.05 -2.18 -5.21
C HIS A 117 10.50 -2.08 -5.69
N VAL A 118 10.90 -0.92 -6.22
CA VAL A 118 12.30 -0.63 -6.63
C VAL A 118 13.29 -0.70 -5.46
N THR A 119 12.80 -0.59 -4.22
CA THR A 119 13.61 -0.64 -2.99
C THR A 119 13.73 -2.04 -2.40
N ASN A 120 13.29 -3.07 -3.13
CA ASN A 120 13.35 -4.45 -2.64
C ASN A 120 14.79 -4.85 -2.30
N THR A 121 14.97 -5.50 -1.14
CA THR A 121 16.28 -5.94 -0.62
C THR A 121 16.68 -7.36 -1.04
N PHE A 122 15.87 -8.03 -1.85
CA PHE A 122 16.10 -9.40 -2.38
C PHE A 122 16.36 -10.43 -1.27
N PHE A 123 15.56 -10.40 -0.21
CA PHE A 123 15.73 -11.19 1.01
C PHE A 123 15.23 -12.64 0.94
N GLY A 124 14.55 -13.02 -0.14
CA GLY A 124 14.05 -14.37 -0.39
C GLY A 124 15.11 -15.31 -0.96
N GLU A 125 14.85 -16.62 -0.89
CA GLU A 125 15.61 -17.63 -1.66
C GLU A 125 15.32 -17.48 -3.16
N ILE A 126 14.05 -17.24 -3.49
CA ILE A 126 13.61 -16.88 -4.84
C ILE A 126 13.02 -15.46 -4.75
N ASN A 127 13.52 -14.54 -5.57
CA ASN A 127 13.05 -13.16 -5.61
C ASN A 127 12.56 -12.83 -7.00
N TRP A 128 11.26 -12.81 -7.18
CA TRP A 128 10.64 -12.28 -8.38
C TRP A 128 10.23 -10.83 -8.11
N VAL A 129 11.11 -9.92 -8.50
CA VAL A 129 10.93 -8.48 -8.34
C VAL A 129 10.82 -7.84 -9.72
N ASP A 130 9.68 -7.20 -10.00
CA ASP A 130 9.40 -6.52 -11.29
C ASP A 130 8.97 -5.07 -11.04
N PRO A 131 9.91 -4.10 -11.01
CA PRO A 131 9.58 -2.69 -10.81
C PRO A 131 8.76 -2.05 -11.94
N ASP A 132 8.65 -2.72 -13.09
CA ASP A 132 7.80 -2.28 -14.20
C ASP A 132 6.34 -2.76 -14.04
N ALA A 133 6.08 -3.67 -13.10
CA ALA A 133 4.73 -4.04 -12.74
C ALA A 133 4.04 -2.91 -11.97
N THR A 134 2.79 -2.65 -12.31
CA THR A 134 2.01 -1.59 -11.66
C THR A 134 1.62 -1.96 -10.23
N ALA A 135 1.51 -3.25 -9.95
CA ALA A 135 1.07 -3.83 -8.68
C ALA A 135 1.57 -5.27 -8.54
N THR A 136 1.80 -5.76 -7.34
CA THR A 136 2.08 -7.18 -7.08
C THR A 136 0.92 -8.09 -7.53
N SER A 137 -0.32 -7.62 -7.45
CA SER A 137 -1.50 -8.33 -7.97
C SER A 137 -1.44 -8.61 -9.47
N GLU A 138 -0.77 -7.77 -10.26
CA GLU A 138 -0.50 -8.01 -11.68
C GLU A 138 0.46 -9.20 -11.86
N MET A 139 1.49 -9.29 -11.02
CA MET A 139 2.44 -10.40 -11.01
C MET A 139 1.77 -11.70 -10.56
N VAL A 140 0.92 -11.64 -9.53
CA VAL A 140 0.12 -12.80 -9.08
C VAL A 140 -0.78 -13.33 -10.20
N LEU A 141 -1.38 -12.45 -11.02
CA LEU A 141 -2.15 -12.87 -12.19
C LEU A 141 -1.30 -13.66 -13.18
N ALA A 142 -0.08 -13.22 -13.45
CA ALA A 142 0.86 -13.94 -14.33
C ALA A 142 1.27 -15.30 -13.75
N LEU A 143 1.44 -15.40 -12.42
CA LEU A 143 1.71 -16.66 -11.73
C LEU A 143 0.53 -17.64 -11.84
N ILE A 144 -0.69 -17.15 -11.69
CA ILE A 144 -1.93 -17.93 -11.85
C ILE A 144 -2.02 -18.51 -13.27
N ASP A 145 -1.71 -17.71 -14.28
CA ASP A 145 -1.63 -18.17 -15.67
C ASP A 145 -0.56 -19.28 -15.84
N ARG A 146 0.61 -19.08 -15.26
CA ARG A 146 1.70 -20.06 -15.32
C ARG A 146 1.36 -21.37 -14.63
N LEU A 147 0.58 -21.31 -13.55
CA LEU A 147 0.09 -22.49 -12.84
C LEU A 147 -1.06 -23.19 -13.58
N GLY A 148 -1.64 -22.56 -14.59
CA GLY A 148 -2.80 -23.07 -15.33
C GLY A 148 -4.10 -23.01 -14.54
N ILE A 149 -4.20 -22.11 -13.55
CA ILE A 149 -5.35 -21.99 -12.67
C ILE A 149 -6.42 -21.11 -13.35
N ARG A 150 -7.66 -21.58 -13.28
CA ARG A 150 -8.79 -20.82 -13.81
C ARG A 150 -9.15 -19.66 -12.89
N LEU A 151 -9.30 -18.46 -13.44
CA LEU A 151 -9.81 -17.31 -12.73
C LEU A 151 -11.29 -17.52 -12.35
N THR A 152 -11.60 -17.39 -11.07
CA THR A 152 -12.97 -17.27 -10.56
C THR A 152 -13.31 -15.79 -10.33
N PRO A 153 -14.61 -15.41 -10.21
CA PRO A 153 -14.98 -14.03 -9.89
C PRO A 153 -14.31 -13.49 -8.61
N ASP A 154 -14.16 -14.35 -7.58
CA ASP A 154 -13.53 -13.95 -6.31
C ASP A 154 -12.03 -13.67 -6.49
N ILE A 155 -11.29 -14.59 -7.13
CA ILE A 155 -9.86 -14.36 -7.44
C ILE A 155 -9.70 -13.08 -8.27
N ALA A 156 -10.55 -12.91 -9.28
CA ALA A 156 -10.50 -11.74 -10.15
C ALA A 156 -10.79 -10.43 -9.38
N THR A 157 -11.75 -10.45 -8.46
CA THR A 157 -12.09 -9.27 -7.63
C THR A 157 -10.92 -8.88 -6.74
N HIS A 158 -10.24 -9.84 -6.12
CA HIS A 158 -9.07 -9.55 -5.30
C HIS A 158 -7.94 -8.91 -6.08
N LEU A 159 -7.55 -9.51 -7.20
CA LEU A 159 -6.45 -9.00 -8.02
C LEU A 159 -6.80 -7.62 -8.63
N LEU A 160 -8.06 -7.44 -9.04
CA LEU A 160 -8.51 -6.13 -9.52
C LEU A 160 -8.45 -5.09 -8.39
N SER A 161 -8.78 -5.47 -7.15
CA SER A 161 -8.69 -4.60 -5.99
C SER A 161 -7.25 -4.09 -5.77
N GLY A 162 -6.25 -4.97 -5.90
CA GLY A 162 -4.84 -4.57 -5.81
C GLY A 162 -4.45 -3.58 -6.91
N ILE A 163 -4.67 -3.94 -8.17
CA ILE A 163 -4.33 -3.07 -9.30
C ILE A 163 -5.02 -1.70 -9.20
N VAL A 164 -6.29 -1.67 -8.81
CA VAL A 164 -7.06 -0.43 -8.62
C VAL A 164 -6.48 0.41 -7.47
N GLY A 165 -6.04 -0.23 -6.39
CA GLY A 165 -5.42 0.44 -5.25
C GLY A 165 -4.17 1.20 -5.63
N ASP A 166 -3.19 0.52 -6.20
CA ASP A 166 -1.88 1.06 -6.54
C ASP A 166 -1.91 2.06 -7.69
N THR A 167 -2.88 1.92 -8.58
CA THR A 167 -3.10 2.90 -9.65
C THR A 167 -3.97 4.07 -9.22
N LEU A 168 -4.49 4.09 -7.98
CA LEU A 168 -5.53 5.02 -7.55
C LEU A 168 -6.71 5.07 -8.54
N GLY A 169 -7.12 3.91 -9.05
CA GLY A 169 -8.13 3.80 -10.09
C GLY A 169 -7.63 4.24 -11.47
N PHE A 170 -6.47 3.78 -11.87
CA PHE A 170 -5.81 4.04 -13.16
C PHE A 170 -5.44 5.51 -13.39
N ARG A 171 -5.14 6.26 -12.32
CA ARG A 171 -4.81 7.69 -12.37
C ARG A 171 -3.36 8.01 -12.00
N THR A 172 -2.56 7.00 -11.65
CA THR A 172 -1.15 7.20 -11.36
C THR A 172 -0.31 7.19 -12.63
N PRO A 173 0.88 7.82 -12.59
CA PRO A 173 1.85 7.75 -13.70
C PRO A 173 2.38 6.34 -14.01
N HIS A 174 2.28 5.43 -13.04
CA HIS A 174 2.69 4.03 -13.17
C HIS A 174 1.61 3.14 -13.79
N THR A 175 0.46 3.70 -14.16
CA THR A 175 -0.57 2.95 -14.89
C THR A 175 -0.05 2.59 -16.28
N THR A 176 0.16 1.31 -16.54
CA THR A 176 0.69 0.78 -17.80
C THR A 176 -0.43 0.20 -18.68
N PRO A 177 -0.22 0.05 -20.00
CA PRO A 177 -1.13 -0.74 -20.84
C PRO A 177 -1.34 -2.17 -20.31
N ARG A 178 -0.30 -2.81 -19.77
CA ARG A 178 -0.36 -4.16 -19.17
C ARG A 178 -1.33 -4.18 -17.98
N ALA A 179 -1.33 -3.17 -17.09
CA ALA A 179 -2.28 -3.08 -16.00
C ALA A 179 -3.73 -2.98 -16.49
N LEU A 180 -3.99 -2.22 -17.57
CA LEU A 180 -5.32 -2.13 -18.18
C LEU A 180 -5.75 -3.44 -18.84
N GLU A 181 -4.85 -4.17 -19.49
CA GLU A 181 -5.10 -5.51 -20.04
C GLU A 181 -5.43 -6.50 -18.91
N CYS A 182 -4.69 -6.46 -17.80
CA CYS A 182 -4.99 -7.26 -16.62
C CYS A 182 -6.39 -6.94 -16.07
N ALA A 183 -6.73 -5.67 -15.93
CA ALA A 183 -8.05 -5.24 -15.45
C ALA A 183 -9.17 -5.73 -16.39
N MET A 184 -9.01 -5.62 -17.71
CA MET A 184 -9.97 -6.12 -18.68
C MET A 184 -10.18 -7.64 -18.55
N ARG A 185 -9.11 -8.40 -18.36
CA ARG A 185 -9.18 -9.86 -18.14
C ARG A 185 -9.91 -10.21 -16.85
N LEU A 186 -9.58 -9.50 -15.76
CA LEU A 186 -10.20 -9.71 -14.44
C LEU A 186 -11.69 -9.37 -14.47
N MET A 187 -12.08 -8.29 -15.15
CA MET A 187 -13.49 -7.95 -15.37
C MET A 187 -14.20 -9.03 -16.22
N SER A 188 -13.53 -9.56 -17.24
CA SER A 188 -14.08 -10.66 -18.05
C SER A 188 -14.25 -11.95 -17.26
N ALA A 189 -13.46 -12.15 -16.19
CA ALA A 189 -13.59 -13.25 -15.24
C ALA A 189 -14.67 -13.02 -14.14
N GLY A 190 -15.31 -11.83 -14.13
CA GLY A 190 -16.44 -11.52 -13.26
C GLY A 190 -16.16 -10.48 -12.18
N ALA A 191 -14.98 -9.88 -12.12
CA ALA A 191 -14.71 -8.77 -11.21
C ALA A 191 -15.51 -7.52 -11.62
N ASN A 192 -16.05 -6.80 -10.64
CA ASN A 192 -16.81 -5.58 -10.87
C ASN A 192 -15.97 -4.34 -10.55
N LEU A 193 -15.47 -3.67 -11.60
CA LEU A 193 -14.65 -2.48 -11.46
C LEU A 193 -15.36 -1.35 -10.71
N PHE A 194 -16.66 -1.14 -10.98
CA PHE A 194 -17.42 -0.09 -10.29
C PHE A 194 -17.48 -0.33 -8.78
N GLU A 195 -17.81 -1.56 -8.36
CA GLU A 195 -17.87 -1.91 -6.94
C GLU A 195 -16.49 -1.83 -6.28
N THR A 196 -15.44 -2.27 -6.97
CA THR A 196 -14.05 -2.16 -6.48
C THR A 196 -13.65 -0.70 -6.24
N MET A 197 -13.93 0.17 -7.22
CA MET A 197 -13.67 1.60 -7.12
C MET A 197 -14.49 2.27 -6.02
N ASP A 198 -15.78 1.92 -5.93
CA ASP A 198 -16.69 2.47 -4.94
C ASP A 198 -16.24 2.12 -3.51
N GLN A 199 -15.89 0.85 -3.27
CA GLN A 199 -15.39 0.40 -1.98
C GLN A 199 -14.09 1.09 -1.56
N GLN A 200 -13.16 1.27 -2.49
CA GLN A 200 -11.84 1.83 -2.15
C GLN A 200 -11.84 3.35 -2.03
N PHE A 201 -12.60 4.06 -2.86
CA PHE A 201 -12.45 5.50 -2.98
C PHE A 201 -13.68 6.31 -2.60
N ASN A 202 -14.88 5.74 -2.70
CA ASN A 202 -16.11 6.51 -2.53
C ASN A 202 -16.84 6.25 -1.21
N ARG A 203 -16.61 5.10 -0.55
CA ARG A 203 -17.25 4.80 0.73
C ARG A 203 -16.41 5.31 1.87
N ARG A 204 -16.94 6.30 2.58
CA ARG A 204 -16.33 6.84 3.80
C ARG A 204 -17.35 6.86 4.93
N PRO A 205 -16.98 6.47 6.15
CA PRO A 205 -17.82 6.69 7.32
C PRO A 205 -18.16 8.18 7.48
N PHE A 206 -19.37 8.48 7.96
CA PHE A 206 -19.78 9.86 8.21
C PHE A 206 -18.81 10.62 9.12
N ALA A 207 -18.25 9.94 10.12
CA ALA A 207 -17.24 10.51 11.02
C ALA A 207 -16.00 11.04 10.26
N VAL A 208 -15.58 10.35 9.18
CA VAL A 208 -14.48 10.81 8.32
C VAL A 208 -14.85 12.10 7.58
N LEU A 209 -16.07 12.19 7.04
CA LEU A 209 -16.55 13.41 6.38
C LEU A 209 -16.69 14.56 7.37
N CYS A 210 -17.14 14.28 8.60
CA CYS A 210 -17.16 15.26 9.68
C CYS A 210 -15.75 15.79 10.00
N LEU A 211 -14.75 14.90 10.11
CA LEU A 211 -13.35 15.31 10.32
C LEU A 211 -12.79 16.11 9.14
N TRP A 212 -13.10 15.69 7.90
CA TRP A 212 -12.71 16.45 6.72
C TRP A 212 -13.29 17.87 6.73
N SER A 213 -14.56 18.03 7.12
CA SER A 213 -15.16 19.38 7.20
C SER A 213 -14.39 20.30 8.14
N LYS A 214 -13.98 19.79 9.31
CA LYS A 214 -13.18 20.56 10.30
C LYS A 214 -11.76 20.83 9.81
N ALA A 215 -11.13 19.83 9.20
CA ALA A 215 -9.80 19.96 8.63
C ALA A 215 -9.75 20.94 7.46
N LEU A 216 -10.77 20.92 6.59
CA LEU A 216 -10.89 21.85 5.46
C LEU A 216 -11.18 23.29 5.94
N ASP A 217 -11.96 23.47 7.02
CA ASP A 217 -12.17 24.79 7.62
C ASP A 217 -10.88 25.36 8.22
N ALA A 218 -10.01 24.49 8.75
CA ALA A 218 -8.72 24.86 9.35
C ALA A 218 -7.54 24.93 8.36
N MET A 219 -7.74 24.64 7.07
CA MET A 219 -6.65 24.59 6.10
C MET A 219 -6.02 25.97 5.88
N LYS A 220 -4.71 25.97 5.62
CA LYS A 220 -3.94 27.16 5.34
C LYS A 220 -3.05 26.94 4.12
N LEU A 221 -3.04 27.93 3.24
CA LEU A 221 -2.15 27.97 2.08
C LEU A 221 -1.00 28.93 2.40
N GLU A 222 0.22 28.41 2.40
CA GLU A 222 1.44 29.22 2.50
C GLU A 222 2.01 29.45 1.11
N PRO A 223 2.33 30.69 0.76
CA PRO A 223 3.02 31.00 -0.49
C PRO A 223 4.44 30.44 -0.46
N ALA A 224 4.98 30.17 -1.64
CA ALA A 224 6.38 29.83 -1.78
C ALA A 224 7.30 30.92 -1.19
N VAL A 225 8.31 30.52 -0.41
CA VAL A 225 9.30 31.46 0.16
C VAL A 225 10.17 32.11 -0.92
N SER A 226 10.28 31.48 -2.11
CA SER A 226 10.88 32.03 -3.32
C SER A 226 10.32 31.30 -4.55
N PRO A 227 10.54 31.80 -5.80
CA PRO A 227 9.94 31.24 -7.01
C PRO A 227 10.14 29.74 -7.24
N ASN A 228 11.24 29.17 -6.72
CA ASN A 228 11.56 27.75 -6.88
C ASN A 228 11.11 26.89 -5.70
N HIS A 229 10.56 27.49 -4.64
CA HIS A 229 10.07 26.73 -3.48
C HIS A 229 8.60 26.31 -3.65
N ALA A 230 8.23 25.26 -2.93
CA ALA A 230 6.87 24.72 -2.95
C ALA A 230 5.87 25.68 -2.29
N ARG A 231 4.66 25.78 -2.86
CA ARG A 231 3.47 26.33 -2.21
C ARG A 231 2.86 25.23 -1.37
N ILE A 232 2.62 25.50 -0.09
CA ILE A 232 2.27 24.48 0.89
C ILE A 232 0.80 24.65 1.30
N LEU A 233 -0.05 23.66 1.02
CA LEU A 233 -1.40 23.58 1.57
C LEU A 233 -1.42 22.58 2.72
N TRP A 234 -1.70 23.06 3.92
CA TRP A 234 -1.68 22.22 5.10
C TRP A 234 -2.89 22.41 5.99
N THR A 235 -3.14 21.40 6.82
CA THR A 235 -4.18 21.44 7.84
C THR A 235 -3.76 20.62 9.05
N GLN A 236 -4.48 20.85 10.17
CA GLN A 236 -4.33 20.06 11.38
C GLN A 236 -5.66 19.41 11.78
N VAL A 237 -5.56 18.22 12.34
CA VAL A 237 -6.68 17.48 12.92
C VAL A 237 -6.41 17.29 14.40
N THR A 238 -7.10 18.05 15.25
CA THR A 238 -6.93 18.00 16.70
C THR A 238 -7.68 16.84 17.34
N GLN A 239 -7.30 16.43 18.54
CA GLN A 239 -8.07 15.46 19.33
C GLN A 239 -9.51 15.93 19.59
N ASP A 240 -9.73 17.25 19.80
CA ASP A 240 -11.07 17.80 19.97
C ASP A 240 -11.93 17.63 18.72
N ALA A 241 -11.37 17.85 17.53
CA ALA A 241 -12.06 17.59 16.28
C ALA A 241 -12.41 16.10 16.12
N ARG A 242 -11.49 15.21 16.48
CA ARG A 242 -11.71 13.75 16.47
C ARG A 242 -12.82 13.35 17.43
N ARG A 243 -12.81 13.85 18.68
CA ARG A 243 -13.85 13.59 19.70
C ARG A 243 -15.21 14.10 19.24
N ALA A 244 -15.28 15.30 18.69
CA ALA A 244 -16.52 15.90 18.19
C ALA A 244 -17.14 15.13 17.00
N CYS A 245 -16.33 14.40 16.23
CA CYS A 245 -16.79 13.59 15.09
C CYS A 245 -16.95 12.10 15.41
N GLY A 246 -16.93 11.69 16.69
CA GLY A 246 -17.22 10.32 17.09
C GLY A 246 -16.03 9.37 17.04
N ARG A 247 -14.80 9.88 17.21
CA ARG A 247 -13.58 9.06 17.34
C ARG A 247 -13.45 8.02 16.23
N ALA A 248 -13.49 8.44 14.99
CA ALA A 248 -13.16 7.54 13.89
C ALA A 248 -11.68 7.16 14.01
N ASP A 249 -11.35 5.86 13.82
CA ASP A 249 -9.98 5.44 13.58
C ASP A 249 -9.50 6.21 12.36
N TRP A 250 -8.73 7.25 12.64
CA TRP A 250 -8.25 8.15 11.63
C TRP A 250 -7.00 7.54 10.99
N SER A 251 -7.18 6.80 9.95
CA SER A 251 -6.18 6.74 8.90
C SER A 251 -6.44 7.92 7.97
N ASN A 252 -5.42 8.50 7.39
CA ASN A 252 -5.46 9.73 6.59
C ASN A 252 -6.49 9.74 5.43
N ASN A 253 -7.17 8.64 5.17
CA ASN A 253 -8.31 8.41 4.25
C ASN A 253 -8.29 9.28 2.96
N GLY A 254 -7.09 9.67 2.51
CA GLY A 254 -6.91 10.43 1.28
C GLY A 254 -7.02 11.95 1.43
N LEU A 255 -7.12 12.53 2.64
CA LEU A 255 -7.23 13.98 2.80
C LEU A 255 -5.98 14.71 2.26
N ALA A 256 -4.76 14.20 2.52
CA ALA A 256 -3.56 14.80 1.98
C ALA A 256 -3.54 14.78 0.44
N ASN A 257 -4.02 13.67 -0.18
CA ASN A 257 -4.18 13.60 -1.63
C ASN A 257 -5.24 14.59 -2.14
N PHE A 258 -6.30 14.81 -1.36
CA PHE A 258 -7.32 15.80 -1.71
C PHE A 258 -6.75 17.22 -1.64
N LEU A 259 -6.01 17.57 -0.59
CA LEU A 259 -5.42 18.89 -0.45
C LEU A 259 -4.41 19.19 -1.56
N VAL A 260 -3.53 18.26 -1.93
CA VAL A 260 -2.53 18.49 -2.98
C VAL A 260 -3.15 18.64 -4.37
N SER A 261 -4.42 18.28 -4.54
CA SER A 261 -5.14 18.49 -5.82
C SER A 261 -5.49 19.96 -6.09
N ALA A 262 -5.41 20.84 -5.08
CA ALA A 262 -5.62 22.28 -5.29
C ALA A 262 -4.57 22.83 -6.27
N GLU A 263 -5.00 23.62 -7.26
CA GLU A 263 -4.09 24.15 -8.30
C GLU A 263 -2.98 25.01 -7.70
N GLU A 264 -3.28 25.70 -6.60
CA GLU A 264 -2.38 26.61 -5.89
C GLU A 264 -1.37 25.89 -4.98
N ALA A 265 -1.53 24.59 -4.73
CA ALA A 265 -0.63 23.81 -3.89
C ALA A 265 0.37 23.01 -4.74
N ASP A 266 1.62 22.95 -4.31
CA ASP A 266 2.66 22.08 -4.87
C ASP A 266 2.89 20.87 -3.96
N VAL A 267 2.78 21.10 -2.64
CA VAL A 267 2.83 20.06 -1.61
C VAL A 267 1.68 20.23 -0.62
N SER A 268 1.28 19.14 0.03
CA SER A 268 0.30 19.19 1.12
C SER A 268 0.77 18.44 2.36
N ALA A 269 0.28 18.90 3.51
CA ALA A 269 0.48 18.24 4.81
C ALA A 269 -0.83 18.13 5.59
N VAL A 270 -1.06 16.96 6.15
CA VAL A 270 -2.09 16.73 7.17
C VAL A 270 -1.39 16.32 8.44
N ILE A 271 -1.54 17.11 9.51
CA ILE A 271 -0.90 16.94 10.80
C ILE A 271 -1.99 16.52 11.79
N THR A 272 -1.94 15.28 12.24
CA THR A 272 -3.00 14.66 13.03
C THR A 272 -2.52 14.37 14.44
N GLU A 273 -3.18 14.95 15.41
CA GLU A 273 -2.98 14.65 16.82
C GLU A 273 -3.60 13.31 17.17
N LYS A 274 -2.77 12.34 17.54
CA LYS A 274 -3.17 11.01 18.03
C LYS A 274 -3.38 11.04 19.54
N ASP A 275 -3.65 9.88 20.12
CA ASP A 275 -3.62 9.70 21.57
C ASP A 275 -2.13 9.66 22.03
N ASP A 276 -1.87 9.96 23.31
CA ASP A 276 -0.53 9.89 23.94
C ASP A 276 0.54 10.85 23.38
N ASP A 277 0.17 12.10 23.03
CA ASP A 277 1.06 13.13 22.48
C ASP A 277 1.79 12.71 21.20
N GLU A 278 1.23 11.76 20.46
CA GLU A 278 1.73 11.32 19.18
C GLU A 278 1.09 12.13 18.05
N ILE A 279 1.92 12.66 17.15
CA ILE A 279 1.49 13.41 15.97
C ILE A 279 1.82 12.60 14.73
N ASP A 280 0.82 12.25 13.95
CA ASP A 280 0.96 11.64 12.63
C ASP A 280 0.99 12.70 11.54
N VAL A 281 2.01 12.65 10.69
CA VAL A 281 2.23 13.61 9.61
C VAL A 281 2.14 12.88 8.28
N SER A 282 1.20 13.31 7.44
CA SER A 282 1.05 12.78 6.09
C SER A 282 1.35 13.85 5.06
N LEU A 283 2.29 13.57 4.18
CA LEU A 283 2.82 14.49 3.17
C LEU A 283 2.50 13.98 1.76
N ARG A 284 2.13 14.90 0.86
CA ARG A 284 1.97 14.62 -0.57
C ARG A 284 2.59 15.74 -1.40
N ALA A 285 3.05 15.39 -2.59
CA ALA A 285 3.62 16.33 -3.54
C ALA A 285 3.06 16.14 -4.96
N LYS A 286 3.03 17.22 -5.73
CA LYS A 286 2.89 17.17 -7.18
C LYS A 286 4.24 16.81 -7.84
N ARG A 287 4.19 16.34 -9.09
CA ARG A 287 5.38 16.08 -9.89
C ARG A 287 6.29 17.33 -9.93
N GLY A 288 7.59 17.10 -9.79
CA GLY A 288 8.60 18.15 -9.70
C GLY A 288 8.90 18.61 -8.27
N PHE A 289 8.26 18.02 -7.25
CA PHE A 289 8.56 18.28 -5.84
C PHE A 289 8.74 16.94 -5.11
N ASP A 290 9.56 16.93 -4.05
CA ASP A 290 9.92 15.74 -3.29
C ASP A 290 9.70 16.00 -1.79
N VAL A 291 8.75 15.26 -1.19
CA VAL A 291 8.47 15.34 0.26
C VAL A 291 9.22 14.29 1.08
N SER A 292 9.93 13.35 0.44
CA SER A 292 10.65 12.29 1.18
C SER A 292 11.76 12.84 2.04
N GLY A 293 12.52 13.83 1.53
CA GLY A 293 13.56 14.51 2.28
C GLY A 293 13.02 15.22 3.53
N ALA A 294 11.88 15.90 3.42
CA ALA A 294 11.22 16.53 4.57
C ALA A 294 10.76 15.48 5.60
N ALA A 295 10.21 14.35 5.15
CA ALA A 295 9.82 13.26 6.04
C ALA A 295 11.03 12.68 6.79
N VAL A 296 12.16 12.48 6.13
CA VAL A 296 13.41 12.02 6.76
C VAL A 296 13.91 13.02 7.81
N MET A 297 13.86 14.32 7.55
CA MET A 297 14.19 15.37 8.54
C MET A 297 13.29 15.30 9.78
N LEU A 298 12.08 14.80 9.64
CA LEU A 298 11.11 14.60 10.72
C LEU A 298 11.25 13.23 11.42
N GLY A 299 12.21 12.40 10.99
CA GLY A 299 12.40 11.05 11.52
C GLY A 299 11.49 9.98 10.91
N GLY A 300 10.86 10.29 9.79
CA GLY A 300 10.01 9.40 9.00
C GLY A 300 10.64 8.97 7.68
N GLY A 301 9.81 8.75 6.67
CA GLY A 301 10.27 8.33 5.34
C GLY A 301 9.14 8.25 4.33
N GLY A 302 9.44 7.69 3.15
CA GLY A 302 8.48 7.49 2.07
C GLY A 302 9.07 7.78 0.70
N HIS A 303 8.18 7.99 -0.26
CA HIS A 303 8.50 8.26 -1.65
C HIS A 303 8.44 9.77 -1.96
N PRO A 304 9.04 10.23 -3.08
CA PRO A 304 9.02 11.63 -3.45
C PRO A 304 7.63 12.28 -3.46
N LEU A 305 6.60 11.56 -3.93
CA LEU A 305 5.23 12.08 -4.02
C LEU A 305 4.36 11.77 -2.79
N ALA A 306 4.80 10.87 -1.89
CA ALA A 306 4.02 10.42 -0.74
C ALA A 306 4.92 9.96 0.40
N ALA A 307 4.98 10.72 1.48
CA ALA A 307 5.81 10.42 2.64
C ALA A 307 5.07 10.73 3.94
N GLY A 308 5.61 10.31 5.08
CA GLY A 308 5.05 10.58 6.37
C GLY A 308 6.05 10.44 7.51
N ALA A 309 5.66 10.90 8.68
CA ALA A 309 6.44 10.81 9.90
C ALA A 309 5.52 10.73 11.12
N THR A 310 6.03 10.18 12.22
CA THR A 310 5.39 10.21 13.53
C THR A 310 6.27 11.00 14.49
N LEU A 311 5.70 12.01 15.14
CA LEU A 311 6.41 12.87 16.09
C LEU A 311 5.85 12.66 17.50
N LYS A 312 6.70 12.76 18.52
CA LYS A 312 6.31 12.72 19.93
C LYS A 312 6.58 14.08 20.57
N GLU A 313 5.69 14.99 20.30
CA GLU A 313 5.79 16.39 20.77
C GLU A 313 4.41 17.06 20.70
N PRO A 314 4.19 18.19 21.40
CA PRO A 314 2.94 18.94 21.33
C PRO A 314 2.61 19.38 19.89
N LEU A 315 1.31 19.41 19.55
CA LEU A 315 0.82 19.73 18.21
C LEU A 315 1.39 21.04 17.66
N GLU A 316 1.45 22.09 18.47
CA GLU A 316 1.97 23.40 18.03
C GLU A 316 3.44 23.32 17.61
N THR A 317 4.27 22.60 18.39
CA THR A 317 5.69 22.37 18.06
C THR A 317 5.84 21.53 16.80
N ALA A 318 5.02 20.48 16.68
CA ALA A 318 5.02 19.61 15.49
C ALA A 318 4.64 20.38 14.22
N VAL A 319 3.63 21.26 14.29
CA VAL A 319 3.23 22.11 13.15
C VAL A 319 4.39 22.96 12.67
N GLU A 320 5.05 23.70 13.59
CA GLU A 320 6.18 24.56 13.22
C GLU A 320 7.34 23.76 12.62
N ARG A 321 7.63 22.61 13.18
CA ARG A 321 8.70 21.73 12.71
C ARG A 321 8.40 21.15 11.33
N VAL A 322 7.17 20.71 11.10
CA VAL A 322 6.71 20.22 9.79
C VAL A 322 6.79 21.32 8.74
N LEU A 323 6.26 22.50 9.05
CA LEU A 323 6.31 23.63 8.11
C LEU A 323 7.76 24.08 7.82
N SER A 324 8.63 24.08 8.83
CA SER A 324 10.05 24.36 8.63
C SER A 324 10.70 23.39 7.64
N ALA A 325 10.41 22.08 7.78
CA ALA A 325 10.92 21.07 6.85
C ALA A 325 10.34 21.25 5.44
N LEU A 326 9.03 21.51 5.31
CA LEU A 326 8.39 21.69 4.01
C LEU A 326 8.83 22.95 3.26
N ARG A 327 9.15 24.03 3.97
CA ARG A 327 9.67 25.28 3.38
C ARG A 327 11.03 25.11 2.71
N THR A 328 11.76 24.01 2.98
CA THR A 328 13.02 23.69 2.29
C THR A 328 12.82 23.04 0.93
N ILE A 329 11.62 22.59 0.62
CA ILE A 329 11.32 21.85 -0.62
C ILE A 329 11.40 22.81 -1.81
N GLN A 330 12.24 22.46 -2.76
CA GLN A 330 12.40 23.16 -4.02
C GLN A 330 11.92 22.29 -5.18
N ARG A 331 11.57 22.93 -6.26
CA ARG A 331 11.25 22.24 -7.51
C ARG A 331 12.52 21.57 -8.03
N ALA A 332 12.44 20.28 -8.32
CA ALA A 332 13.53 19.58 -9.00
C ALA A 332 13.73 20.20 -10.38
N ASP A 333 14.97 20.47 -10.74
CA ASP A 333 15.33 20.91 -12.09
C ASP A 333 14.89 19.82 -13.07
N ALA A 334 14.19 20.24 -14.13
CA ALA A 334 13.62 19.37 -15.16
C ALA A 334 14.69 18.76 -16.06
#